data_6d96ee61857d342327fd189688ef0671
#
_entry.id   6d96ee61857d342327fd189688ef0671
#
_cell.length_a   1.000
_cell.length_b   1.000
_cell.length_c   1.000
_cell.angle_alpha   90.00
_cell.angle_beta   90.00
_cell.angle_gamma   90.00
#
_symmetry.space_group_name_H-M   'P 1'
#
loop_
_entity.id
_entity.type
_entity.pdbx_description
1 polymer ?
#
loop_
_entity_poly.entity_id
_entity_poly.type
_entity_poly.pdbx_seq_one_letter_code
_entity_poly.pdbx_strand_id
1 'polypeptide(L)'
;MISPLAYIHPEAKIGENVEIAPFVYIDKNVVIGDNNKIMPNANILYGSRIGNGNTIFPGAVIGAIPQDLKFCGEESTAEIGDNNLIRENVTINRGTSAKGRTVVGSNNLLMESVHVAHDAIIGNGCIIGNSTKMAGEIVIDDNAIVSANVLMHQFCHVGGYVMIQGGSRFSKDIPPYIIAGREPSHSRVSISSDCAVAVSLTKQLKTSTTHTASFTKAGSTRATL
;
A
#
# COMPACT_ATOMS: atom_id res chain seq x y z
N MET A 1 4.67 -12.48 -17.21
CA MET A 1 5.43 -12.00 -18.41
C MET A 1 6.34 -10.84 -18.02
N ILE A 2 7.63 -10.90 -18.35
CA ILE A 2 8.62 -9.85 -18.00
C ILE A 2 8.98 -9.07 -19.27
N SER A 3 8.86 -7.75 -19.23
CA SER A 3 9.22 -6.88 -20.35
C SER A 3 10.74 -6.82 -20.53
N PRO A 4 11.27 -6.90 -21.77
CA PRO A 4 12.70 -6.71 -22.03
C PRO A 4 13.19 -5.29 -21.78
N LEU A 5 12.29 -4.32 -21.58
CA LEU A 5 12.60 -2.93 -21.24
C LEU A 5 12.59 -2.67 -19.72
N ALA A 6 12.38 -3.67 -18.89
CA ALA A 6 12.54 -3.58 -17.44
C ALA A 6 14.00 -3.83 -17.06
N TYR A 7 14.47 -3.12 -16.05
CA TYR A 7 15.77 -3.43 -15.42
C TYR A 7 15.52 -4.26 -14.17
N ILE A 8 16.10 -5.44 -14.12
CA ILE A 8 16.05 -6.34 -12.96
C ILE A 8 17.47 -6.70 -12.57
N HIS A 9 17.88 -6.36 -11.36
CA HIS A 9 19.21 -6.71 -10.89
C HIS A 9 19.35 -8.26 -10.79
N PRO A 10 20.48 -8.85 -11.19
CA PRO A 10 20.66 -10.30 -11.20
C PRO A 10 20.49 -10.99 -9.84
N GLU A 11 20.71 -10.28 -8.74
CA GLU A 11 20.53 -10.78 -7.37
C GLU A 11 19.06 -10.69 -6.88
N ALA A 12 18.17 -10.03 -7.62
CA ALA A 12 16.75 -9.98 -7.24
C ALA A 12 16.12 -11.37 -7.40
N LYS A 13 15.27 -11.73 -6.43
CA LYS A 13 14.52 -12.98 -6.46
C LYS A 13 13.08 -12.69 -6.84
N ILE A 14 12.65 -13.24 -7.98
CA ILE A 14 11.31 -13.04 -8.53
C ILE A 14 10.59 -14.38 -8.52
N GLY A 15 9.39 -14.40 -7.96
CA GLY A 15 8.53 -15.58 -7.89
C GLY A 15 7.89 -15.98 -9.22
N GLU A 16 6.96 -16.91 -9.15
CA GLU A 16 6.25 -17.43 -10.32
C GLU A 16 5.11 -16.51 -10.77
N ASN A 17 4.79 -16.53 -12.06
CA ASN A 17 3.67 -15.80 -12.68
C ASN A 17 3.70 -14.28 -12.43
N VAL A 18 4.87 -13.69 -12.23
CA VAL A 18 5.02 -12.24 -12.05
C VAL A 18 4.96 -11.55 -13.41
N GLU A 19 4.15 -10.49 -13.50
CA GLU A 19 4.08 -9.59 -14.64
C GLU A 19 4.89 -8.32 -14.34
N ILE A 20 5.89 -8.03 -15.17
CA ILE A 20 6.74 -6.83 -15.03
C ILE A 20 6.66 -6.03 -16.33
N ALA A 21 6.12 -4.84 -16.24
CA ALA A 21 5.90 -3.93 -17.35
C ALA A 21 7.20 -3.21 -17.79
N PRO A 22 7.20 -2.49 -18.93
CA PRO A 22 8.34 -1.68 -19.36
C PRO A 22 8.73 -0.62 -18.33
N PHE A 23 10.05 -0.31 -18.27
CA PHE A 23 10.64 0.74 -17.44
C PHE A 23 10.47 0.56 -15.94
N VAL A 24 10.14 -0.65 -15.49
CA VAL A 24 10.23 -1.03 -14.08
C VAL A 24 11.71 -1.17 -13.72
N TYR A 25 12.08 -0.66 -12.54
CA TYR A 25 13.41 -0.82 -11.96
C TYR A 25 13.33 -1.70 -10.71
N ILE A 26 14.09 -2.79 -10.67
CA ILE A 26 14.20 -3.69 -9.51
C ILE A 26 15.67 -3.80 -9.12
N ASP A 27 15.98 -3.38 -7.90
CA ASP A 27 17.33 -3.33 -7.34
C ASP A 27 17.79 -4.69 -6.80
N LYS A 28 19.06 -4.76 -6.40
CA LYS A 28 19.62 -5.91 -5.66
C LYS A 28 18.92 -6.07 -4.28
N ASN A 29 19.07 -7.26 -3.70
CA ASN A 29 18.47 -7.58 -2.39
C ASN A 29 16.95 -7.34 -2.33
N VAL A 30 16.25 -7.52 -3.46
CA VAL A 30 14.79 -7.50 -3.56
C VAL A 30 14.27 -8.91 -3.64
N VAL A 31 13.16 -9.19 -2.93
CA VAL A 31 12.41 -10.45 -3.02
C VAL A 31 10.96 -10.13 -3.35
N ILE A 32 10.44 -10.73 -4.41
CA ILE A 32 9.05 -10.60 -4.87
C ILE A 32 8.47 -11.99 -4.97
N GLY A 33 7.34 -12.20 -4.30
CA GLY A 33 6.58 -13.46 -4.34
C GLY A 33 5.84 -13.67 -5.65
N ASP A 34 4.89 -14.59 -5.63
CA ASP A 34 4.19 -15.08 -6.82
C ASP A 34 3.02 -14.18 -7.23
N ASN A 35 2.60 -14.28 -8.50
CA ASN A 35 1.38 -13.67 -9.05
C ASN A 35 1.29 -12.15 -8.87
N ASN A 36 2.41 -11.46 -8.76
CA ASN A 36 2.46 -10.01 -8.65
C ASN A 36 2.39 -9.35 -10.04
N LYS A 37 1.76 -8.16 -10.09
CA LYS A 37 1.72 -7.32 -11.27
C LYS A 37 2.39 -5.98 -10.99
N ILE A 38 3.49 -5.69 -11.69
CA ILE A 38 4.27 -4.47 -11.53
C ILE A 38 4.15 -3.64 -12.80
N MET A 39 3.48 -2.51 -12.68
CA MET A 39 3.13 -1.64 -13.80
C MET A 39 4.28 -0.71 -14.21
N PRO A 40 4.22 -0.03 -15.37
CA PRO A 40 5.32 0.75 -15.90
C PRO A 40 5.84 1.83 -14.94
N ASN A 41 7.15 2.06 -14.95
CA ASN A 41 7.85 3.08 -14.16
C ASN A 41 7.75 2.88 -12.62
N ALA A 42 7.31 1.73 -12.13
CA ALA A 42 7.44 1.41 -10.71
C ALA A 42 8.89 1.10 -10.36
N ASN A 43 9.31 1.48 -9.15
CA ASN A 43 10.65 1.28 -8.64
C ASN A 43 10.61 0.43 -7.37
N ILE A 44 11.24 -0.73 -7.41
CA ILE A 44 11.38 -1.64 -6.27
C ILE A 44 12.84 -1.61 -5.84
N LEU A 45 13.10 -0.92 -4.74
CA LEU A 45 14.44 -0.60 -4.31
C LEU A 45 14.96 -1.59 -3.27
N TYR A 46 16.24 -1.45 -2.94
CA TYR A 46 16.98 -2.29 -2.01
C TYR A 46 16.21 -2.56 -0.71
N GLY A 47 16.23 -3.81 -0.25
CA GLY A 47 15.59 -4.22 1.00
C GLY A 47 14.08 -4.44 0.90
N SER A 48 13.47 -4.36 -0.28
CA SER A 48 12.05 -4.66 -0.46
C SER A 48 11.77 -6.15 -0.37
N ARG A 49 10.72 -6.52 0.36
CA ARG A 49 10.18 -7.87 0.54
C ARG A 49 8.70 -7.82 0.22
N ILE A 50 8.31 -8.32 -0.92
CA ILE A 50 6.93 -8.24 -1.44
C ILE A 50 6.35 -9.64 -1.47
N GLY A 51 5.20 -9.83 -0.83
CA GLY A 51 4.43 -11.07 -0.83
C GLY A 51 3.79 -11.38 -2.17
N ASN A 52 2.66 -12.05 -2.16
CA ASN A 52 2.02 -12.58 -3.36
C ASN A 52 0.82 -11.75 -3.80
N GLY A 53 0.48 -11.79 -5.09
CA GLY A 53 -0.77 -11.26 -5.63
C GLY A 53 -0.93 -9.75 -5.56
N ASN A 54 0.12 -9.00 -5.32
CA ASN A 54 0.06 -7.53 -5.25
C ASN A 54 -0.01 -6.92 -6.65
N THR A 55 -0.71 -5.79 -6.77
CA THR A 55 -0.68 -4.93 -7.95
C THR A 55 -0.03 -3.61 -7.60
N ILE A 56 1.10 -3.32 -8.24
CA ILE A 56 1.90 -2.11 -8.02
C ILE A 56 1.75 -1.23 -9.24
N PHE A 57 1.18 -0.06 -9.05
CA PHE A 57 0.79 0.87 -10.11
C PHE A 57 1.95 1.79 -10.54
N PRO A 58 1.77 2.52 -11.68
CA PRO A 58 2.86 3.32 -12.24
C PRO A 58 3.41 4.36 -11.27
N GLY A 59 4.73 4.53 -11.28
CA GLY A 59 5.42 5.52 -10.47
C GLY A 59 5.51 5.21 -8.98
N ALA A 60 4.97 4.09 -8.51
CA ALA A 60 5.13 3.68 -7.11
C ALA A 60 6.60 3.38 -6.80
N VAL A 61 7.06 3.75 -5.60
CA VAL A 61 8.43 3.54 -5.12
C VAL A 61 8.39 2.80 -3.80
N ILE A 62 8.89 1.57 -3.78
CA ILE A 62 8.94 0.71 -2.58
C ILE A 62 10.41 0.51 -2.17
N GLY A 63 10.70 0.64 -0.88
CA GLY A 63 12.03 0.43 -0.33
C GLY A 63 12.94 1.65 -0.43
N ALA A 64 12.40 2.85 -0.66
CA ALA A 64 13.19 4.08 -0.69
C ALA A 64 13.92 4.29 0.65
N ILE A 65 15.08 4.96 0.57
CA ILE A 65 15.86 5.36 1.73
C ILE A 65 15.00 6.20 2.68
N PRO A 66 15.06 5.94 4.00
CA PRO A 66 14.35 6.76 5.00
C PRO A 66 14.68 8.24 4.88
N GLN A 67 13.63 9.08 5.02
CA GLN A 67 13.80 10.54 5.09
C GLN A 67 14.06 10.98 6.54
N ASP A 68 14.91 10.26 7.23
CA ASP A 68 15.35 10.55 8.60
C ASP A 68 16.83 10.95 8.57
N LEU A 69 17.15 12.11 9.17
CA LEU A 69 18.53 12.63 9.26
C LEU A 69 19.45 11.72 10.08
N LYS A 70 18.90 10.81 10.88
CA LYS A 70 19.68 9.84 11.68
C LYS A 70 20.03 8.58 10.89
N PHE A 71 19.41 8.37 9.71
CA PHE A 71 19.71 7.21 8.90
C PHE A 71 21.15 7.25 8.38
N CYS A 72 21.94 6.23 8.71
CA CYS A 72 23.37 6.13 8.36
C CYS A 72 23.67 5.03 7.33
N GLY A 73 22.64 4.50 6.67
CA GLY A 73 22.82 3.42 5.66
C GLY A 73 22.71 2.02 6.25
N GLU A 74 22.15 1.87 7.43
CA GLU A 74 21.93 0.58 8.07
C GLU A 74 21.04 -0.36 7.25
N GLU A 75 21.23 -1.65 7.44
CA GLU A 75 20.43 -2.70 6.83
C GLU A 75 19.00 -2.65 7.39
N SER A 76 18.03 -2.50 6.49
CA SER A 76 16.62 -2.44 6.84
C SER A 76 15.73 -2.83 5.67
N THR A 77 14.46 -3.10 5.93
CA THR A 77 13.52 -3.62 4.94
C THR A 77 12.26 -2.77 4.80
N ALA A 78 11.61 -2.92 3.65
CA ALA A 78 10.21 -2.58 3.43
C ALA A 78 9.47 -3.89 3.12
N GLU A 79 8.60 -4.32 4.03
CA GLU A 79 7.90 -5.59 3.97
C GLU A 79 6.43 -5.37 3.58
N ILE A 80 6.02 -5.95 2.46
CA ILE A 80 4.68 -5.84 1.91
C ILE A 80 4.06 -7.23 1.91
N GLY A 81 2.91 -7.39 2.53
CA GLY A 81 2.15 -8.65 2.54
C GLY A 81 1.51 -8.98 1.19
N ASP A 82 0.41 -9.70 1.24
CA ASP A 82 -0.24 -10.25 0.06
C ASP A 82 -1.45 -9.41 -0.39
N ASN A 83 -1.78 -9.48 -1.69
CA ASN A 83 -3.01 -8.95 -2.28
C ASN A 83 -3.25 -7.45 -2.04
N ASN A 84 -2.22 -6.65 -1.98
CA ASN A 84 -2.33 -5.21 -1.86
C ASN A 84 -2.49 -4.54 -3.22
N LEU A 85 -3.25 -3.44 -3.25
CA LEU A 85 -3.31 -2.50 -4.36
C LEU A 85 -2.51 -1.25 -3.98
N ILE A 86 -1.33 -1.09 -4.55
CA ILE A 86 -0.43 0.04 -4.31
C ILE A 86 -0.50 0.95 -5.52
N ARG A 87 -1.30 2.02 -5.39
CA ARG A 87 -1.67 2.90 -6.49
C ARG A 87 -0.51 3.82 -6.91
N GLU A 88 -0.82 4.67 -7.89
CA GLU A 88 0.14 5.52 -8.58
C GLU A 88 0.91 6.42 -7.60
N ASN A 89 2.22 6.53 -7.81
CA ASN A 89 3.11 7.41 -7.04
C ASN A 89 3.10 7.19 -5.51
N VAL A 90 2.63 6.05 -5.04
CA VAL A 90 2.78 5.67 -3.63
C VAL A 90 4.27 5.53 -3.31
N THR A 91 4.69 6.05 -2.16
CA THR A 91 6.07 5.89 -1.68
C THR A 91 6.09 5.19 -0.34
N ILE A 92 6.90 4.14 -0.22
CA ILE A 92 7.10 3.37 1.02
C ILE A 92 8.60 3.35 1.30
N ASN A 93 9.02 4.02 2.38
CA ASN A 93 10.40 3.97 2.82
C ASN A 93 10.67 2.66 3.57
N ARG A 94 11.91 2.17 3.51
CA ARG A 94 12.35 1.09 4.38
C ARG A 94 12.55 1.59 5.82
N GLY A 95 12.75 0.69 6.78
CA GLY A 95 12.96 1.05 8.18
C GLY A 95 14.30 1.73 8.46
N THR A 96 14.46 2.18 9.68
CA THR A 96 15.72 2.65 10.26
C THR A 96 16.22 1.66 11.31
N SER A 97 17.33 1.98 12.01
CA SER A 97 17.82 1.19 13.15
C SER A 97 16.80 1.08 14.29
N ALA A 98 15.76 1.92 14.33
CA ALA A 98 14.76 1.92 15.40
C ALA A 98 13.92 0.64 15.40
N LYS A 99 13.45 0.18 14.22
CA LYS A 99 12.68 -1.07 14.08
C LYS A 99 13.25 -2.01 12.99
N GLY A 100 14.16 -1.53 12.18
CA GLY A 100 14.77 -2.29 11.09
C GLY A 100 13.85 -2.54 9.90
N ARG A 101 12.57 -2.17 9.98
CA ARG A 101 11.60 -2.44 8.93
C ARG A 101 10.40 -1.51 8.95
N THR A 102 9.85 -1.27 7.77
CA THR A 102 8.50 -0.73 7.54
C THR A 102 7.62 -1.87 7.05
N VAL A 103 6.39 -1.97 7.55
CA VAL A 103 5.49 -3.09 7.24
C VAL A 103 4.16 -2.58 6.69
N VAL A 104 3.73 -3.15 5.59
CA VAL A 104 2.36 -3.05 5.07
C VAL A 104 1.80 -4.46 5.02
N GLY A 105 0.78 -4.75 5.79
CA GLY A 105 0.12 -6.06 5.84
C GLY A 105 -0.53 -6.46 4.52
N SER A 106 -1.59 -7.23 4.58
CA SER A 106 -2.24 -7.82 3.40
C SER A 106 -3.61 -7.21 3.12
N ASN A 107 -4.07 -7.31 1.86
CA ASN A 107 -5.40 -6.86 1.42
C ASN A 107 -5.65 -5.37 1.61
N ASN A 108 -4.63 -4.54 1.52
CA ASN A 108 -4.73 -3.09 1.67
C ASN A 108 -4.93 -2.40 0.32
N LEU A 109 -5.60 -1.24 0.35
CA LEU A 109 -5.63 -0.29 -0.74
C LEU A 109 -4.89 0.98 -0.31
N LEU A 110 -3.70 1.21 -0.87
CA LEU A 110 -2.98 2.48 -0.77
C LEU A 110 -3.27 3.30 -2.01
N MET A 111 -4.06 4.35 -1.87
CA MET A 111 -4.47 5.18 -2.99
C MET A 111 -3.33 6.08 -3.50
N GLU A 112 -3.59 6.81 -4.58
CA GLU A 112 -2.61 7.64 -5.29
C GLU A 112 -1.86 8.59 -4.34
N SER A 113 -0.54 8.69 -4.51
CA SER A 113 0.36 9.59 -3.77
C SER A 113 0.38 9.41 -2.24
N VAL A 114 -0.05 8.27 -1.71
CA VAL A 114 0.14 7.94 -0.30
C VAL A 114 1.63 7.85 0.02
N HIS A 115 2.03 8.39 1.18
CA HIS A 115 3.39 8.25 1.70
C HIS A 115 3.40 7.47 3.01
N VAL A 116 4.18 6.40 3.04
CA VAL A 116 4.47 5.58 4.23
C VAL A 116 5.92 5.80 4.60
N ALA A 117 6.17 6.55 5.69
CA ALA A 117 7.51 6.78 6.16
C ALA A 117 8.10 5.54 6.87
N HIS A 118 9.36 5.66 7.25
CA HIS A 118 10.15 4.61 7.88
C HIS A 118 9.53 4.07 9.18
N ASP A 119 9.75 2.80 9.46
CA ASP A 119 9.33 2.12 10.69
C ASP A 119 7.81 2.13 10.94
N ALA A 120 7.01 2.53 9.97
CA ALA A 120 5.56 2.47 10.05
C ALA A 120 5.07 1.02 9.91
N ILE A 121 3.95 0.73 10.58
CA ILE A 121 3.28 -0.58 10.53
C ILE A 121 1.82 -0.34 10.14
N ILE A 122 1.40 -0.87 9.00
CA ILE A 122 0.01 -0.88 8.54
C ILE A 122 -0.49 -2.31 8.59
N GLY A 123 -1.59 -2.54 9.27
CA GLY A 123 -2.24 -3.83 9.40
C GLY A 123 -2.86 -4.34 8.09
N ASN A 124 -3.90 -5.14 8.19
CA ASN A 124 -4.54 -5.78 7.05
C ASN A 124 -5.90 -5.14 6.74
N GLY A 125 -6.29 -5.17 5.46
CA GLY A 125 -7.61 -4.69 5.03
C GLY A 125 -7.84 -3.20 5.16
N CYS A 126 -6.78 -2.41 5.28
CA CYS A 126 -6.84 -0.96 5.42
C CYS A 126 -7.08 -0.28 4.06
N ILE A 127 -7.79 0.85 4.10
CA ILE A 127 -7.97 1.75 2.96
C ILE A 127 -7.34 3.09 3.32
N ILE A 128 -6.29 3.47 2.59
CA ILE A 128 -5.58 4.73 2.80
C ILE A 128 -5.81 5.63 1.60
N GLY A 129 -6.51 6.73 1.84
CA GLY A 129 -6.96 7.67 0.81
C GLY A 129 -5.83 8.50 0.20
N ASN A 130 -6.12 9.05 -0.98
CA ASN A 130 -5.19 9.82 -1.79
C ASN A 130 -4.41 10.86 -1.01
N SER A 131 -3.13 10.98 -1.30
CA SER A 131 -2.23 12.01 -0.76
C SER A 131 -2.12 12.03 0.78
N THR A 132 -2.54 10.98 1.47
CA THR A 132 -2.32 10.83 2.92
C THR A 132 -0.82 10.68 3.19
N LYS A 133 -0.32 11.39 4.19
CA LYS A 133 1.09 11.37 4.60
C LYS A 133 1.22 10.87 6.03
N MET A 134 1.97 9.81 6.18
CA MET A 134 2.30 9.18 7.46
C MET A 134 3.76 9.47 7.79
N ALA A 135 4.00 10.10 8.93
CA ALA A 135 5.37 10.27 9.44
C ALA A 135 5.92 8.95 10.00
N GLY A 136 7.17 8.94 10.45
CA GLY A 136 7.81 7.72 10.93
C GLY A 136 7.13 7.06 12.14
N GLU A 137 7.27 5.75 12.27
CA GLU A 137 6.85 4.94 13.42
C GLU A 137 5.33 4.95 13.71
N ILE A 138 4.51 5.27 12.74
CA ILE A 138 3.05 5.17 12.84
C ILE A 138 2.62 3.72 12.86
N VAL A 139 1.59 3.41 13.66
CA VAL A 139 0.91 2.11 13.66
C VAL A 139 -0.54 2.34 13.23
N ILE A 140 -1.00 1.58 12.26
CA ILE A 140 -2.41 1.52 11.84
C ILE A 140 -2.86 0.07 11.96
N ASP A 141 -3.85 -0.18 12.81
CA ASP A 141 -4.41 -1.51 13.01
C ASP A 141 -5.32 -1.92 11.83
N ASP A 142 -5.74 -3.19 11.86
CA ASP A 142 -6.53 -3.80 10.78
C ASP A 142 -7.85 -3.07 10.49
N ASN A 143 -8.23 -3.06 9.22
CA ASN A 143 -9.51 -2.54 8.72
C ASN A 143 -9.76 -1.05 9.01
N ALA A 144 -8.73 -0.27 9.20
CA ALA A 144 -8.85 1.18 9.31
C ALA A 144 -9.11 1.82 7.93
N ILE A 145 -9.98 2.83 7.90
CA ILE A 145 -10.22 3.67 6.74
C ILE A 145 -9.69 5.07 7.02
N VAL A 146 -8.68 5.47 6.28
CA VAL A 146 -8.11 6.80 6.32
C VAL A 146 -8.48 7.50 5.03
N SER A 147 -9.30 8.53 5.09
CA SER A 147 -9.72 9.29 3.90
C SER A 147 -8.56 10.12 3.31
N ALA A 148 -8.82 10.82 2.21
CA ALA A 148 -7.80 11.56 1.49
C ALA A 148 -7.22 12.76 2.28
N ASN A 149 -5.95 13.09 2.00
CA ASN A 149 -5.24 14.26 2.54
C ASN A 149 -5.14 14.29 4.08
N VAL A 150 -5.03 13.13 4.71
CA VAL A 150 -4.81 13.05 6.15
C VAL A 150 -3.30 13.16 6.44
N LEU A 151 -2.95 13.96 7.47
CA LEU A 151 -1.58 14.13 7.94
C LEU A 151 -1.45 13.55 9.34
N MET A 152 -0.52 12.61 9.50
CA MET A 152 -0.28 11.89 10.76
C MET A 152 1.11 12.23 11.30
N HIS A 153 1.14 12.70 12.54
CA HIS A 153 2.41 12.93 13.23
C HIS A 153 3.07 11.59 13.61
N GLN A 154 4.40 11.60 13.69
CA GLN A 154 5.14 10.40 14.07
C GLN A 154 4.69 9.81 15.42
N PHE A 155 4.86 8.50 15.59
CA PHE A 155 4.51 7.71 16.78
C PHE A 155 3.02 7.56 17.07
N CYS A 156 2.13 8.09 16.26
CA CYS A 156 0.68 7.92 16.47
C CYS A 156 0.25 6.47 16.20
N HIS A 157 -0.70 5.99 17.01
CA HIS A 157 -1.37 4.71 16.82
C HIS A 157 -2.84 4.95 16.42
N VAL A 158 -3.25 4.38 15.32
CA VAL A 158 -4.63 4.38 14.81
C VAL A 158 -5.22 3.00 15.04
N GLY A 159 -6.23 2.91 15.89
CA GLY A 159 -6.91 1.66 16.22
C GLY A 159 -7.67 1.07 15.03
N GLY A 160 -8.00 -0.21 15.11
CA GLY A 160 -8.73 -0.91 14.07
C GLY A 160 -10.17 -0.43 13.89
N TYR A 161 -10.73 -0.62 12.69
CA TYR A 161 -12.10 -0.23 12.34
C TYR A 161 -12.40 1.26 12.57
N VAL A 162 -11.40 2.11 12.46
CA VAL A 162 -11.52 3.57 12.54
C VAL A 162 -11.85 4.12 11.16
N MET A 163 -12.63 5.19 11.11
CA MET A 163 -12.78 6.03 9.94
C MET A 163 -12.24 7.43 10.23
N ILE A 164 -11.20 7.84 9.50
CA ILE A 164 -10.61 9.18 9.61
C ILE A 164 -11.12 10.06 8.47
N GLN A 165 -11.73 11.18 8.80
CA GLN A 165 -12.25 12.14 7.81
C GLN A 165 -11.12 12.80 7.01
N GLY A 166 -11.38 13.05 5.72
CA GLY A 166 -10.43 13.70 4.83
C GLY A 166 -9.99 15.09 5.29
N GLY A 167 -8.74 15.44 5.00
CA GLY A 167 -8.15 16.71 5.40
C GLY A 167 -7.81 16.83 6.89
N SER A 168 -7.96 15.75 7.67
CA SER A 168 -7.66 15.78 9.10
C SER A 168 -6.16 15.78 9.37
N ARG A 169 -5.78 16.43 10.48
CA ARG A 169 -4.41 16.36 11.02
C ARG A 169 -4.47 15.94 12.47
N PHE A 170 -3.60 15.01 12.86
CA PHE A 170 -3.55 14.57 14.24
C PHE A 170 -2.13 14.18 14.69
N SER A 171 -1.91 14.34 16.00
CA SER A 171 -0.64 14.07 16.69
C SER A 171 -0.83 13.23 17.95
N LYS A 172 -1.98 12.56 18.07
CA LYS A 172 -2.34 11.70 19.20
C LYS A 172 -2.96 10.42 18.67
N ASP A 173 -2.94 9.39 19.49
CA ASP A 173 -3.54 8.11 19.19
C ASP A 173 -5.06 8.22 18.98
N ILE A 174 -5.58 7.40 18.08
CA ILE A 174 -7.00 7.30 17.77
C ILE A 174 -7.48 5.93 18.21
N PRO A 175 -8.41 5.85 19.20
CA PRO A 175 -8.93 4.59 19.67
C PRO A 175 -9.73 3.85 18.58
N PRO A 176 -9.86 2.52 18.67
CA PRO A 176 -10.60 1.73 17.67
C PRO A 176 -12.10 2.04 17.67
N TYR A 177 -12.78 1.68 16.57
CA TYR A 177 -14.25 1.76 16.38
C TYR A 177 -14.84 3.17 16.45
N ILE A 178 -14.09 4.21 16.11
CA ILE A 178 -14.57 5.58 16.08
C ILE A 178 -14.48 6.24 14.72
N ILE A 179 -15.23 7.31 14.52
CA ILE A 179 -15.02 8.27 13.45
C ILE A 179 -14.26 9.46 14.02
N ALA A 180 -13.06 9.72 13.50
CA ALA A 180 -12.20 10.83 13.90
C ALA A 180 -12.08 11.85 12.77
N GLY A 181 -12.07 13.13 13.10
CA GLY A 181 -11.88 14.19 12.10
C GLY A 181 -11.94 15.58 12.67
N ARG A 182 -11.64 16.57 11.79
CA ARG A 182 -11.52 18.02 12.01
C ARG A 182 -10.21 18.46 12.66
N GLU A 183 -9.94 19.75 12.60
CA GLU A 183 -8.82 20.42 13.27
C GLU A 183 -9.34 21.35 14.39
N PRO A 184 -8.85 21.16 15.64
CA PRO A 184 -8.15 19.99 16.18
C PRO A 184 -9.04 18.74 16.14
N SER A 185 -8.43 17.55 15.96
CA SER A 185 -9.20 16.32 15.82
C SER A 185 -10.04 16.03 17.05
N HIS A 186 -11.34 15.98 16.88
CA HIS A 186 -12.29 15.59 17.91
C HIS A 186 -12.81 14.18 17.57
N SER A 187 -12.75 13.30 18.56
CA SER A 187 -13.38 11.98 18.43
C SER A 187 -14.90 12.14 18.60
N ARG A 188 -15.67 11.61 17.66
CA ARG A 188 -17.09 11.33 17.86
C ARG A 188 -17.23 9.82 18.03
N VAL A 189 -17.69 9.41 19.19
CA VAL A 189 -18.10 8.02 19.38
C VAL A 189 -19.37 7.81 18.56
N SER A 190 -19.27 7.04 17.51
CA SER A 190 -20.41 6.57 16.74
C SER A 190 -20.07 5.17 16.25
N ILE A 191 -20.69 4.19 16.87
CA ILE A 191 -20.87 2.87 16.28
C ILE A 191 -21.93 3.09 15.20
N SER A 192 -21.54 3.59 14.03
CA SER A 192 -22.49 3.86 12.96
C SER A 192 -22.45 2.78 11.89
N SER A 193 -23.55 2.68 11.13
CA SER A 193 -23.71 1.87 9.92
C SER A 193 -22.54 2.01 8.92
N ASP A 194 -21.69 3.02 9.06
CA ASP A 194 -20.55 3.30 8.17
C ASP A 194 -19.39 2.31 8.37
N CYS A 195 -19.25 1.71 9.58
CA CYS A 195 -18.35 0.57 9.76
C CYS A 195 -18.82 -0.66 8.98
N ALA A 196 -20.14 -0.83 8.80
CA ALA A 196 -20.70 -1.89 7.97
C ALA A 196 -20.43 -1.64 6.47
N VAL A 197 -20.38 -0.37 6.03
CA VAL A 197 -20.02 0.03 4.67
C VAL A 197 -18.55 -0.29 4.38
N ALA A 198 -17.66 -0.08 5.35
CA ALA A 198 -16.25 -0.43 5.21
C ALA A 198 -16.03 -1.93 4.99
N VAL A 199 -16.72 -2.77 5.76
CA VAL A 199 -16.68 -4.24 5.60
C VAL A 199 -17.30 -4.66 4.26
N SER A 200 -18.32 -3.94 3.77
CA SER A 200 -18.96 -4.20 2.47
C SER A 200 -18.05 -3.79 1.31
N LEU A 201 -17.35 -2.67 1.39
CA LEU A 201 -16.39 -2.22 0.37
C LEU A 201 -15.20 -3.16 0.23
N THR A 202 -14.65 -3.67 1.33
CA THR A 202 -13.59 -4.70 1.29
C THR A 202 -14.08 -6.02 0.69
N LYS A 203 -15.35 -6.38 0.86
CA LYS A 203 -15.96 -7.54 0.17
C LYS A 203 -16.14 -7.29 -1.33
N GLN A 204 -16.56 -6.09 -1.74
CA GLN A 204 -16.76 -5.76 -3.16
C GLN A 204 -15.43 -5.65 -3.92
N LEU A 205 -14.35 -5.17 -3.30
CA LEU A 205 -13.02 -5.17 -3.89
C LEU A 205 -12.49 -6.60 -4.13
N LYS A 206 -12.79 -7.54 -3.22
CA LYS A 206 -12.46 -8.97 -3.40
C LYS A 206 -13.23 -9.64 -4.53
N THR A 207 -14.48 -9.19 -4.82
CA THR A 207 -15.29 -9.75 -5.94
C THR A 207 -14.95 -9.13 -7.28
N SER A 208 -14.49 -7.88 -7.35
CA SER A 208 -14.14 -7.25 -8.62
C SER A 208 -12.81 -7.77 -9.20
N THR A 209 -11.89 -8.24 -8.37
CA THR A 209 -10.65 -8.89 -8.84
C THR A 209 -10.90 -10.28 -9.45
N THR A 210 -12.00 -10.94 -9.12
CA THR A 210 -12.39 -12.23 -9.72
C THR A 210 -13.17 -12.09 -11.02
N HIS A 211 -13.77 -10.92 -11.33
CA HIS A 211 -14.55 -10.71 -12.54
C HIS A 211 -13.76 -10.22 -13.76
N THR A 212 -12.51 -9.77 -13.61
CA THR A 212 -11.67 -9.39 -14.75
C THR A 212 -11.05 -10.58 -15.49
N ALA A 213 -11.21 -11.80 -14.99
CA ALA A 213 -10.69 -13.02 -15.64
C ALA A 213 -11.65 -13.68 -16.66
N SER A 214 -12.85 -13.16 -16.89
CA SER A 214 -13.85 -13.83 -17.75
C SER A 214 -14.33 -13.05 -18.98
N PHE A 215 -13.66 -11.97 -19.39
CA PHE A 215 -13.99 -11.24 -20.62
C PHE A 215 -12.96 -11.43 -21.74
N THR A 216 -12.68 -12.68 -22.12
CA THR A 216 -12.06 -13.01 -23.41
C THR A 216 -12.52 -14.39 -23.87
N LYS A 217 -13.73 -14.48 -24.41
CA LYS A 217 -14.12 -15.36 -25.51
C LYS A 217 -15.63 -15.21 -25.81
N ALA A 218 -15.95 -14.32 -26.68
CA ALA A 218 -17.17 -14.43 -27.49
C ALA A 218 -16.92 -13.77 -28.84
N GLY A 219 -16.59 -14.54 -29.83
CA GLY A 219 -17.27 -14.73 -31.05
C GLY A 219 -17.26 -13.59 -32.05
N SER A 220 -16.28 -13.60 -32.95
CA SER A 220 -16.42 -13.11 -34.33
C SER A 220 -17.62 -13.77 -35.00
N THR A 221 -18.64 -13.03 -35.34
CA THR A 221 -19.56 -13.40 -36.39
C THR A 221 -19.70 -12.22 -37.37
N ARG A 222 -19.12 -12.41 -38.55
CA ARG A 222 -19.37 -11.62 -39.74
C ARG A 222 -20.87 -11.71 -40.07
N ALA A 223 -21.49 -10.59 -40.37
CA ALA A 223 -22.65 -10.52 -41.20
C ALA A 223 -22.39 -9.54 -42.35
N THR A 224 -22.29 -10.09 -43.55
CA THR A 224 -22.41 -9.45 -44.84
C THR A 224 -23.87 -8.99 -45.05
N LEU A 225 -24.08 -7.73 -45.39
CA LEU A 225 -24.82 -7.21 -46.53
C LEU A 225 -24.67 -5.71 -46.57
#